data_58737a362262adb930d078c95a437075
#
_entry.id   58737a362262adb930d078c95a437075
#
_cell.length_a   1.000
_cell.length_b   1.000
_cell.length_c   1.000
_cell.angle_alpha   90.00
_cell.angle_beta   90.00
_cell.angle_gamma   90.00
#
_symmetry.space_group_name_H-M   'P 1'
#
loop_
_entity.id
_entity.type
_entity.pdbx_description
1 polymer ?
#
loop_
_entity_poly.entity_id
_entity_poly.type
_entity_poly.pdbx_seq_one_letter_code
_entity_poly.pdbx_strand_id
1 'polypeptide(L)'
;MLTLYTRRCIINAIGLSISILAMAFGLFWLCWILWTLLGHGLPALGPIVFAQMTPPPGSSGGLLNAIAGSLAMTLVGTLIGTPIGILAGTYLAEFGQRGWLAPVTRFINDVLLSAPSIVIGLFVYEVYVVHVKHFSGWAGALALSIIVIPIVIRTTENMLRLVPTTLREAAAALGAPQWKIINFITLRAARAGIITGVMLAIARISGETAPLLFTALNNQFWNNNMDQPMANLPVVIFQFAMSPYEDWQRLAWAGALLITLSVLTLNILARVLFRQKVASH
;
A
#
# COMPACT_ATOMS: atom_id res chain seq x y z
N MET A 1 -37.21 -34.80 20.98
CA MET A 1 -36.84 -33.36 20.97
C MET A 1 -35.35 -33.25 21.32
N LEU A 2 -34.55 -32.69 20.45
CA LEU A 2 -33.14 -32.39 20.75
C LEU A 2 -33.13 -31.36 21.90
N THR A 3 -32.33 -31.60 22.94
CA THR A 3 -32.15 -30.63 24.03
C THR A 3 -31.57 -29.33 23.44
N LEU A 4 -31.89 -28.18 24.05
CA LEU A 4 -31.37 -26.87 23.62
C LEU A 4 -29.85 -26.87 23.52
N TYR A 5 -29.17 -27.64 24.35
CA TYR A 5 -27.74 -27.83 24.33
C TYR A 5 -27.27 -28.53 23.06
N THR A 6 -27.87 -29.67 22.71
CA THR A 6 -27.52 -30.45 21.49
C THR A 6 -27.75 -29.62 20.22
N ARG A 7 -28.84 -28.85 20.15
CA ARG A 7 -29.12 -27.95 19.03
C ARG A 7 -28.05 -26.86 18.90
N ARG A 8 -27.62 -26.25 20.00
CA ARG A 8 -26.54 -25.25 20.01
C ARG A 8 -25.21 -25.85 19.60
N CYS A 9 -24.86 -27.05 20.04
CA CYS A 9 -23.65 -27.75 19.63
C CYS A 9 -23.65 -28.04 18.14
N ILE A 10 -24.78 -28.50 17.57
CA ILE A 10 -24.90 -28.77 16.12
C ILE A 10 -24.76 -27.47 15.32
N ILE A 11 -25.44 -26.40 15.71
CA ILE A 11 -25.32 -25.09 15.02
C ILE A 11 -23.88 -24.58 15.08
N ASN A 12 -23.22 -24.68 16.23
CA ASN A 12 -21.82 -24.27 16.38
C ASN A 12 -20.89 -25.13 15.51
N ALA A 13 -21.08 -26.46 15.48
CA ALA A 13 -20.31 -27.37 14.62
C ALA A 13 -20.48 -27.04 13.13
N ILE A 14 -21.72 -26.79 12.69
CA ILE A 14 -21.99 -26.36 11.31
C ILE A 14 -21.33 -25.02 11.01
N GLY A 15 -21.48 -24.03 11.89
CA GLY A 15 -20.84 -22.72 11.72
C GLY A 15 -19.31 -22.82 11.62
N LEU A 16 -18.70 -23.64 12.50
CA LEU A 16 -17.25 -23.88 12.47
C LEU A 16 -16.82 -24.57 11.18
N SER A 17 -17.57 -25.59 10.75
CA SER A 17 -17.27 -26.32 9.49
C SER A 17 -17.35 -25.39 8.27
N ILE A 18 -18.39 -24.54 8.19
CA ILE A 18 -18.52 -23.55 7.11
C ILE A 18 -17.35 -22.57 7.13
N SER A 19 -16.95 -22.08 8.31
CA SER A 19 -15.82 -21.17 8.46
C SER A 19 -14.49 -21.81 8.01
N ILE A 20 -14.26 -23.07 8.39
CA ILE A 20 -13.06 -23.83 7.98
C ILE A 20 -13.07 -24.06 6.46
N LEU A 21 -14.21 -24.43 5.88
CA LEU A 21 -14.33 -24.63 4.44
C LEU A 21 -14.09 -23.32 3.66
N ALA A 22 -14.65 -22.21 4.11
CA ALA A 22 -14.43 -20.90 3.52
C ALA A 22 -12.93 -20.48 3.58
N MET A 23 -12.29 -20.72 4.73
CA MET A 23 -10.85 -20.47 4.88
C MET A 23 -10.02 -21.37 3.95
N ALA A 24 -10.33 -22.68 3.90
CA ALA A 24 -9.63 -23.63 3.03
C ALA A 24 -9.79 -23.27 1.55
N PHE A 25 -10.98 -22.84 1.15
CA PHE A 25 -11.25 -22.37 -0.22
C PHE A 25 -10.40 -21.14 -0.55
N GLY A 26 -10.34 -20.14 0.32
CA GLY A 26 -9.49 -18.96 0.11
C GLY A 26 -7.99 -19.30 0.04
N LEU A 27 -7.51 -20.18 0.95
CA LEU A 27 -6.13 -20.65 0.94
C LEU A 27 -5.79 -21.46 -0.31
N PHE A 28 -6.70 -22.30 -0.80
CA PHE A 28 -6.51 -23.06 -2.04
C PHE A 28 -6.22 -22.12 -3.22
N TRP A 29 -7.06 -21.10 -3.44
CA TRP A 29 -6.86 -20.15 -4.52
C TRP A 29 -5.59 -19.33 -4.36
N LEU A 30 -5.27 -18.91 -3.12
CA LEU A 30 -4.02 -18.22 -2.85
C LEU A 30 -2.80 -19.08 -3.21
N CYS A 31 -2.78 -20.32 -2.74
CA CYS A 31 -1.69 -21.24 -3.06
C CYS A 31 -1.59 -21.52 -4.57
N TRP A 32 -2.74 -21.66 -5.25
CA TRP A 32 -2.78 -21.88 -6.70
C TRP A 32 -2.20 -20.70 -7.47
N ILE A 33 -2.59 -19.46 -7.10
CA ILE A 33 -2.06 -18.23 -7.71
C ILE A 33 -0.55 -18.14 -7.50
N LEU A 34 -0.08 -18.36 -6.25
CA LEU A 34 1.35 -18.33 -5.94
C LEU A 34 2.13 -19.42 -6.67
N TRP A 35 1.58 -20.62 -6.78
CA TRP A 35 2.18 -21.72 -7.53
C TRP A 35 2.36 -21.35 -9.00
N THR A 36 1.30 -20.84 -9.63
CA THR A 36 1.32 -20.40 -11.03
C THR A 36 2.31 -19.26 -11.24
N LEU A 37 2.32 -18.27 -10.33
CA LEU A 37 3.25 -17.14 -10.37
C LEU A 37 4.71 -17.61 -10.26
N LEU A 38 5.01 -18.54 -9.37
CA LEU A 38 6.35 -19.12 -9.24
C LEU A 38 6.74 -19.94 -10.46
N GLY A 39 5.82 -20.78 -10.96
CA GLY A 39 6.08 -21.63 -12.11
C GLY A 39 6.41 -20.88 -13.40
N HIS A 40 5.75 -19.76 -13.65
CA HIS A 40 6.01 -18.92 -14.84
C HIS A 40 7.01 -17.79 -14.57
N GLY A 41 7.03 -17.23 -13.37
CA GLY A 41 7.87 -16.10 -13.03
C GLY A 41 9.34 -16.46 -12.79
N LEU A 42 9.64 -17.60 -12.12
CA LEU A 42 11.02 -17.99 -11.84
C LEU A 42 11.85 -18.26 -13.11
N PRO A 43 11.34 -19.01 -14.11
CA PRO A 43 12.07 -19.20 -15.38
C PRO A 43 12.27 -17.91 -16.17
N ALA A 44 11.39 -16.92 -15.97
CA ALA A 44 11.46 -15.62 -16.64
C ALA A 44 12.40 -14.63 -15.93
N LEU A 45 12.75 -14.86 -14.65
CA LEU A 45 13.67 -14.05 -13.88
C LEU A 45 15.12 -14.38 -14.28
N GLY A 46 15.71 -13.52 -15.11
CA GLY A 46 17.13 -13.57 -15.46
C GLY A 46 17.85 -12.24 -15.17
N PRO A 47 19.19 -12.20 -15.23
CA PRO A 47 19.97 -10.95 -15.03
C PRO A 47 19.56 -9.85 -16.01
N ILE A 48 19.09 -10.21 -17.19
CA ILE A 48 18.63 -9.30 -18.26
C ILE A 48 17.46 -8.45 -17.78
N VAL A 49 16.55 -9.00 -16.97
CA VAL A 49 15.39 -8.28 -16.41
C VAL A 49 15.81 -7.03 -15.63
N PHE A 50 16.95 -7.08 -14.96
CA PHE A 50 17.49 -6.00 -14.15
C PHE A 50 18.49 -5.10 -14.89
N ALA A 51 18.99 -5.54 -16.05
CA ALA A 51 20.06 -4.85 -16.77
C ALA A 51 19.55 -4.09 -18.01
N GLN A 52 18.45 -4.53 -18.61
CA GLN A 52 17.93 -3.96 -19.85
C GLN A 52 16.60 -3.23 -19.63
N MET A 53 16.29 -2.31 -20.53
CA MET A 53 15.02 -1.59 -20.57
C MET A 53 13.91 -2.45 -21.18
N THR A 54 12.68 -1.98 -21.07
CA THR A 54 11.52 -2.60 -21.73
C THR A 54 11.70 -2.63 -23.24
N PRO A 55 11.61 -3.82 -23.86
CA PRO A 55 11.90 -3.99 -25.27
C PRO A 55 10.75 -3.54 -26.19
N PRO A 56 11.02 -3.18 -27.44
CA PRO A 56 9.98 -3.09 -28.46
C PRO A 56 9.38 -4.49 -28.75
N PRO A 57 8.18 -4.53 -29.39
CA PRO A 57 7.50 -5.79 -29.71
C PRO A 57 8.37 -6.77 -30.49
N GLY A 58 8.40 -8.05 -30.05
CA GLY A 58 9.14 -9.11 -30.71
C GLY A 58 10.66 -9.11 -30.47
N SER A 59 11.14 -8.37 -29.47
CA SER A 59 12.55 -8.37 -29.06
C SER A 59 12.71 -8.73 -27.58
N SER A 60 13.88 -9.28 -27.23
CA SER A 60 14.23 -9.56 -25.84
C SER A 60 14.68 -8.29 -25.13
N GLY A 61 14.39 -8.17 -23.84
CA GLY A 61 14.79 -7.03 -23.02
C GLY A 61 14.53 -7.27 -21.54
N GLY A 62 14.46 -6.19 -20.76
CA GLY A 62 14.28 -6.24 -19.31
C GLY A 62 13.18 -5.31 -18.80
N LEU A 63 13.26 -4.98 -17.52
CA LEU A 63 12.28 -4.14 -16.80
C LEU A 63 12.95 -3.00 -16.00
N LEU A 64 14.23 -2.71 -16.27
CA LEU A 64 15.02 -1.76 -15.48
C LEU A 64 14.36 -0.38 -15.35
N ASN A 65 13.90 0.20 -16.47
CA ASN A 65 13.19 1.49 -16.49
C ASN A 65 11.89 1.46 -15.67
N ALA A 66 11.13 0.36 -15.77
CA ALA A 66 9.88 0.19 -15.05
C ALA A 66 10.12 -0.02 -13.53
N ILE A 67 11.19 -0.72 -13.16
CA ILE A 67 11.61 -0.88 -11.74
C ILE A 67 11.99 0.47 -11.17
N ALA A 68 12.87 1.21 -11.87
CA ALA A 68 13.34 2.52 -11.42
C ALA A 68 12.20 3.54 -11.27
N GLY A 69 11.30 3.60 -12.26
CA GLY A 69 10.16 4.51 -12.21
C GLY A 69 9.14 4.14 -11.13
N SER A 70 8.87 2.84 -10.92
CA SER A 70 8.03 2.41 -9.80
C SER A 70 8.61 2.81 -8.45
N LEU A 71 9.91 2.59 -8.25
CA LEU A 71 10.59 2.99 -7.01
C LEU A 71 10.54 4.50 -6.80
N ALA A 72 10.84 5.29 -7.84
CA ALA A 72 10.82 6.75 -7.77
C ALA A 72 9.42 7.28 -7.40
N MET A 73 8.37 6.86 -8.13
CA MET A 73 7.01 7.32 -7.86
C MET A 73 6.46 6.85 -6.52
N THR A 74 6.74 5.60 -6.13
CA THR A 74 6.34 5.05 -4.82
C THR A 74 7.03 5.80 -3.69
N LEU A 75 8.34 6.08 -3.82
CA LEU A 75 9.10 6.83 -2.82
C LEU A 75 8.55 8.25 -2.67
N VAL A 76 8.40 8.98 -3.77
CA VAL A 76 7.89 10.35 -3.74
C VAL A 76 6.46 10.40 -3.21
N GLY A 77 5.58 9.52 -3.68
CA GLY A 77 4.20 9.43 -3.19
C GLY A 77 4.12 9.13 -1.69
N THR A 78 5.00 8.26 -1.19
CA THR A 78 5.11 7.96 0.24
C THR A 78 5.67 9.14 1.04
N LEU A 79 6.71 9.81 0.53
CA LEU A 79 7.30 10.99 1.19
C LEU A 79 6.32 12.15 1.31
N ILE A 80 5.43 12.33 0.35
CA ILE A 80 4.37 13.34 0.41
C ILE A 80 3.22 12.87 1.31
N GLY A 81 2.71 11.67 1.08
CA GLY A 81 1.50 11.18 1.75
C GLY A 81 1.68 10.85 3.22
N THR A 82 2.85 10.33 3.61
CA THR A 82 3.10 9.90 5.00
C THR A 82 3.11 11.05 6.01
N PRO A 83 3.84 12.16 5.82
CA PRO A 83 3.80 13.28 6.76
C PRO A 83 2.40 13.86 6.92
N ILE A 84 1.69 14.05 5.81
CA ILE A 84 0.31 14.56 5.81
C ILE A 84 -0.60 13.61 6.60
N GLY A 85 -0.48 12.30 6.33
CA GLY A 85 -1.27 11.26 7.00
C GLY A 85 -0.99 11.19 8.51
N ILE A 86 0.28 11.29 8.93
CA ILE A 86 0.66 11.28 10.35
C ILE A 86 0.14 12.54 11.05
N LEU A 87 0.28 13.71 10.46
CA LEU A 87 -0.21 14.96 11.05
C LEU A 87 -1.74 14.94 11.21
N ALA A 88 -2.47 14.57 10.16
CA ALA A 88 -3.92 14.48 10.20
C ALA A 88 -4.41 13.40 11.18
N GLY A 89 -3.77 12.21 11.19
CA GLY A 89 -4.10 11.14 12.13
C GLY A 89 -3.82 11.51 13.57
N THR A 90 -2.72 12.25 13.82
CA THR A 90 -2.40 12.80 15.15
C THR A 90 -3.45 13.84 15.58
N TYR A 91 -3.85 14.72 14.68
CA TYR A 91 -4.92 15.66 14.95
C TYR A 91 -6.23 14.93 15.35
N LEU A 92 -6.62 13.91 14.61
CA LEU A 92 -7.83 13.14 14.89
C LEU A 92 -7.79 12.40 16.23
N ALA A 93 -6.61 11.89 16.62
CA ALA A 93 -6.44 11.15 17.87
C ALA A 93 -6.38 12.06 19.10
N GLU A 94 -5.64 13.17 19.03
CA GLU A 94 -5.32 14.00 20.20
C GLU A 94 -6.27 15.22 20.36
N PHE A 95 -6.78 15.76 19.25
CA PHE A 95 -7.62 16.98 19.25
C PHE A 95 -9.04 16.71 18.72
N GLY A 96 -9.30 15.58 18.12
CA GLY A 96 -10.54 15.27 17.41
C GLY A 96 -11.78 15.00 18.30
N GLN A 97 -11.67 15.18 19.63
CA GLN A 97 -12.83 14.99 20.54
C GLN A 97 -13.72 16.24 20.64
N ARG A 98 -13.20 17.42 20.31
CA ARG A 98 -13.89 18.71 20.43
C ARG A 98 -13.84 19.44 19.09
N GLY A 99 -14.91 19.39 18.33
CA GLY A 99 -15.04 20.20 17.10
C GLY A 99 -15.64 19.44 15.91
N TRP A 100 -16.12 20.18 14.94
CA TRP A 100 -16.76 19.67 13.72
C TRP A 100 -15.79 19.14 12.67
N LEU A 101 -14.54 19.59 12.70
CA LEU A 101 -13.51 19.21 11.71
C LEU A 101 -13.17 17.72 11.78
N ALA A 102 -13.11 17.13 12.96
CA ALA A 102 -12.74 15.72 13.10
C ALA A 102 -13.77 14.74 12.48
N PRO A 103 -15.09 14.88 12.69
CA PRO A 103 -16.08 14.06 11.98
C PRO A 103 -16.00 14.22 10.47
N VAL A 104 -15.82 15.45 9.97
CA VAL A 104 -15.69 15.74 8.54
C VAL A 104 -14.42 15.09 7.97
N THR A 105 -13.29 15.22 8.66
CA THR A 105 -12.02 14.61 8.22
C THR A 105 -12.13 13.07 8.20
N ARG A 106 -12.77 12.45 9.20
CA ARG A 106 -13.02 11.00 9.20
C ARG A 106 -13.93 10.60 8.04
N PHE A 107 -14.99 11.34 7.80
CA PHE A 107 -15.89 11.07 6.69
C PHE A 107 -15.15 11.13 5.34
N ILE A 108 -14.39 12.20 5.07
CA ILE A 108 -13.59 12.32 3.85
C ILE A 108 -12.58 11.17 3.74
N ASN A 109 -11.92 10.82 4.85
CA ASN A 109 -10.97 9.72 4.89
C ASN A 109 -11.62 8.37 4.54
N ASP A 110 -12.82 8.09 5.08
CA ASP A 110 -13.56 6.86 4.83
C ASP A 110 -14.06 6.81 3.37
N VAL A 111 -14.45 7.94 2.79
CA VAL A 111 -14.78 8.06 1.35
C VAL A 111 -13.55 7.76 0.48
N LEU A 112 -12.38 8.33 0.81
CA LEU A 112 -11.14 8.07 0.05
C LEU A 112 -10.69 6.61 0.17
N LEU A 113 -10.85 5.97 1.33
CA LEU A 113 -10.54 4.54 1.51
C LEU A 113 -11.45 3.62 0.71
N SER A 114 -12.71 4.01 0.49
CA SER A 114 -13.70 3.25 -0.27
C SER A 114 -13.68 3.55 -1.76
N ALA A 115 -13.06 4.66 -2.17
CA ALA A 115 -13.01 5.07 -3.56
C ALA A 115 -12.21 4.08 -4.42
N PRO A 116 -12.72 3.68 -5.61
CA PRO A 116 -11.92 2.92 -6.56
C PRO A 116 -10.68 3.72 -6.97
N SER A 117 -9.51 3.07 -7.00
CA SER A 117 -8.23 3.76 -7.30
C SER A 117 -8.21 4.40 -8.70
N ILE A 118 -8.98 3.86 -9.64
CA ILE A 118 -9.14 4.46 -10.97
C ILE A 118 -9.75 5.86 -10.91
N VAL A 119 -10.69 6.10 -9.99
CA VAL A 119 -11.31 7.43 -9.79
C VAL A 119 -10.29 8.44 -9.30
N ILE A 120 -9.38 8.01 -8.41
CA ILE A 120 -8.27 8.85 -7.94
C ILE A 120 -7.35 9.20 -9.11
N GLY A 121 -7.05 8.23 -9.97
CA GLY A 121 -6.26 8.47 -11.19
C GLY A 121 -6.90 9.49 -12.12
N LEU A 122 -8.19 9.36 -12.40
CA LEU A 122 -8.95 10.31 -13.21
C LEU A 122 -9.05 11.70 -12.58
N PHE A 123 -9.20 11.77 -11.27
CA PHE A 123 -9.18 13.04 -10.55
C PHE A 123 -7.84 13.77 -10.71
N VAL A 124 -6.73 13.05 -10.52
CA VAL A 124 -5.39 13.65 -10.71
C VAL A 124 -5.13 13.99 -12.18
N TYR A 125 -5.64 13.20 -13.11
CA TYR A 125 -5.60 13.51 -14.54
C TYR A 125 -6.24 14.87 -14.81
N GLU A 126 -7.46 15.07 -14.33
CA GLU A 126 -8.21 16.33 -14.56
C GLU A 126 -7.54 17.52 -13.87
N VAL A 127 -7.13 17.36 -12.61
CA VAL A 127 -6.59 18.48 -11.82
C VAL A 127 -5.14 18.82 -12.18
N TYR A 128 -4.34 17.85 -12.61
CA TYR A 128 -2.91 18.07 -12.86
C TYR A 128 -2.54 17.88 -14.33
N VAL A 129 -2.80 16.70 -14.91
CA VAL A 129 -2.31 16.36 -16.25
C VAL A 129 -2.93 17.27 -17.32
N VAL A 130 -4.23 17.56 -17.25
CA VAL A 130 -4.93 18.46 -18.18
C VAL A 130 -4.35 19.88 -18.15
N HIS A 131 -3.96 20.37 -16.97
CA HIS A 131 -3.39 21.71 -16.82
C HIS A 131 -1.94 21.80 -17.29
N VAL A 132 -1.13 20.77 -16.98
CA VAL A 132 0.28 20.68 -17.42
C VAL A 132 0.40 20.22 -18.88
N LYS A 133 -0.67 19.65 -19.45
CA LYS A 133 -0.80 19.15 -20.84
C LYS A 133 0.13 17.98 -21.20
N HIS A 134 0.66 17.27 -20.22
CA HIS A 134 1.44 16.05 -20.44
C HIS A 134 1.38 15.11 -19.21
N PHE A 135 1.52 13.83 -19.48
CA PHE A 135 1.70 12.81 -18.44
C PHE A 135 3.08 12.98 -17.77
N SER A 136 3.16 12.64 -16.49
CA SER A 136 4.42 12.83 -15.74
C SER A 136 4.54 11.89 -14.54
N GLY A 137 5.76 11.59 -14.14
CA GLY A 137 6.03 10.87 -12.90
C GLY A 137 5.51 11.60 -11.66
N TRP A 138 5.49 12.96 -11.68
CA TRP A 138 4.89 13.76 -10.61
C TRP A 138 3.39 13.52 -10.47
N ALA A 139 2.65 13.48 -11.58
CA ALA A 139 1.23 13.16 -11.56
C ALA A 139 1.00 11.75 -10.97
N GLY A 140 1.84 10.76 -11.35
CA GLY A 140 1.81 9.43 -10.78
C GLY A 140 2.06 9.42 -9.28
N ALA A 141 3.11 10.11 -8.83
CA ALA A 141 3.44 10.23 -7.42
C ALA A 141 2.33 10.93 -6.60
N LEU A 142 1.69 11.97 -7.15
CA LEU A 142 0.53 12.62 -6.53
C LEU A 142 -0.65 11.67 -6.40
N ALA A 143 -0.97 10.90 -7.43
CA ALA A 143 -2.05 9.91 -7.37
C ALA A 143 -1.77 8.85 -6.29
N LEU A 144 -0.54 8.35 -6.22
CA LEU A 144 -0.13 7.42 -5.17
C LEU A 144 -0.17 8.06 -3.78
N SER A 145 0.21 9.32 -3.63
CA SER A 145 0.16 10.03 -2.34
C SER A 145 -1.27 10.16 -1.82
N ILE A 146 -2.24 10.45 -2.69
CA ILE A 146 -3.67 10.51 -2.32
C ILE A 146 -4.16 9.16 -1.80
N ILE A 147 -3.63 8.04 -2.30
CA ILE A 147 -3.97 6.69 -1.81
C ILE A 147 -3.27 6.40 -0.47
N VAL A 148 -2.05 6.88 -0.27
CA VAL A 148 -1.27 6.69 0.98
C VAL A 148 -1.90 7.45 2.14
N ILE A 149 -2.30 8.71 1.91
CA ILE A 149 -2.80 9.61 2.96
C ILE A 149 -3.88 8.94 3.84
N PRO A 150 -5.01 8.43 3.31
CA PRO A 150 -6.08 7.90 4.13
C PRO A 150 -5.68 6.65 4.90
N ILE A 151 -4.79 5.81 4.37
CA ILE A 151 -4.29 4.63 5.05
C ILE A 151 -3.45 5.03 6.26
N VAL A 152 -2.55 6.02 6.07
CA VAL A 152 -1.68 6.51 7.14
C VAL A 152 -2.48 7.28 8.19
N ILE A 153 -3.49 8.09 7.81
CA ILE A 153 -4.41 8.73 8.75
C ILE A 153 -5.04 7.69 9.66
N ARG A 154 -5.67 6.68 9.07
CA ARG A 154 -6.42 5.66 9.81
C ARG A 154 -5.53 4.86 10.75
N THR A 155 -4.36 4.43 10.26
CA THR A 155 -3.42 3.66 11.09
C THR A 155 -2.82 4.50 12.20
N THR A 156 -2.46 5.77 11.93
CA THR A 156 -1.92 6.68 12.94
C THR A 156 -2.95 6.97 14.02
N GLU A 157 -4.19 7.32 13.66
CA GLU A 157 -5.27 7.55 14.61
C GLU A 157 -5.51 6.32 15.50
N ASN A 158 -5.61 5.13 14.89
CA ASN A 158 -5.83 3.89 15.64
C ASN A 158 -4.68 3.57 16.59
N MET A 159 -3.43 3.73 16.15
CA MET A 159 -2.26 3.43 16.99
C MET A 159 -2.12 4.42 18.15
N LEU A 160 -2.38 5.69 17.92
CA LEU A 160 -2.35 6.71 18.99
C LEU A 160 -3.47 6.49 20.01
N ARG A 161 -4.64 6.04 19.59
CA ARG A 161 -5.75 5.71 20.52
C ARG A 161 -5.47 4.51 21.41
N LEU A 162 -4.59 3.60 21.00
CA LEU A 162 -4.16 2.46 21.82
C LEU A 162 -3.17 2.86 22.94
N VAL A 163 -2.58 4.04 22.87
CA VAL A 163 -1.68 4.52 23.94
C VAL A 163 -2.51 4.87 25.19
N PRO A 164 -2.23 4.28 26.36
CA PRO A 164 -3.00 4.51 27.59
C PRO A 164 -3.05 5.99 27.98
N THR A 165 -4.21 6.46 28.44
CA THR A 165 -4.38 7.83 28.95
C THR A 165 -3.51 8.12 30.13
N THR A 166 -3.26 7.12 31.00
CA THR A 166 -2.38 7.24 32.17
C THR A 166 -0.98 7.74 31.85
N LEU A 167 -0.42 7.37 30.67
CA LEU A 167 0.88 7.90 30.23
C LEU A 167 0.82 9.40 29.92
N ARG A 168 -0.28 9.86 29.32
CA ARG A 168 -0.49 11.28 29.04
C ARG A 168 -0.69 12.09 30.32
N GLU A 169 -1.48 11.55 31.23
CA GLU A 169 -1.78 12.16 32.53
C GLU A 169 -0.52 12.26 33.41
N ALA A 170 0.29 11.21 33.47
CA ALA A 170 1.56 11.21 34.20
C ALA A 170 2.53 12.28 33.70
N ALA A 171 2.62 12.45 32.37
CA ALA A 171 3.46 13.47 31.77
C ALA A 171 2.90 14.89 32.00
N ALA A 172 1.59 15.05 31.99
CA ALA A 172 0.94 16.33 32.30
C ALA A 172 1.15 16.70 33.78
N ALA A 173 1.08 15.72 34.70
CA ALA A 173 1.35 15.94 36.13
C ALA A 173 2.79 16.38 36.40
N LEU A 174 3.75 16.01 35.53
CA LEU A 174 5.15 16.49 35.57
C LEU A 174 5.32 17.87 34.92
N GLY A 175 4.23 18.54 34.52
CA GLY A 175 4.27 19.88 33.90
C GLY A 175 4.66 19.90 32.43
N ALA A 176 4.65 18.76 31.71
CA ALA A 176 4.97 18.72 30.30
C ALA A 176 3.87 19.41 29.48
N PRO A 177 4.21 20.36 28.58
CA PRO A 177 3.22 20.95 27.68
C PRO A 177 2.73 19.93 26.66
N GLN A 178 1.50 20.10 26.17
CA GLN A 178 0.79 19.14 25.32
C GLN A 178 1.61 18.70 24.08
N TRP A 179 2.29 19.62 23.43
CA TRP A 179 3.11 19.30 22.24
C TRP A 179 4.29 18.35 22.58
N LYS A 180 4.87 18.43 23.79
CA LYS A 180 5.89 17.48 24.25
C LYS A 180 5.29 16.11 24.54
N ILE A 181 4.12 16.06 25.15
CA ILE A 181 3.39 14.81 25.42
C ILE A 181 3.12 14.09 24.09
N ILE A 182 2.61 14.80 23.09
CA ILE A 182 2.31 14.22 21.78
C ILE A 182 3.59 13.70 21.11
N ASN A 183 4.61 14.54 20.96
CA ASN A 183 5.79 14.20 20.15
C ASN A 183 6.73 13.18 20.84
N PHE A 184 6.95 13.32 22.14
CA PHE A 184 7.96 12.53 22.85
C PHE A 184 7.39 11.31 23.60
N ILE A 185 6.09 11.28 23.87
CA ILE A 185 5.46 10.20 24.60
C ILE A 185 4.51 9.44 23.69
N THR A 186 3.45 10.09 23.19
CA THR A 186 2.38 9.38 22.48
C THR A 186 2.84 8.84 21.11
N LEU A 187 3.44 9.70 20.26
CA LEU A 187 3.99 9.28 18.98
C LEU A 187 5.13 8.28 19.15
N ARG A 188 5.97 8.46 20.16
CA ARG A 188 7.07 7.54 20.45
C ARG A 188 6.56 6.16 20.89
N ALA A 189 5.50 6.10 21.70
CA ALA A 189 4.86 4.86 22.12
C ALA A 189 4.18 4.14 20.92
N ALA A 190 3.53 4.89 20.04
CA ALA A 190 2.80 4.37 18.88
C ALA A 190 3.69 4.11 17.64
N ARG A 191 4.97 4.52 17.64
CA ARG A 191 5.82 4.57 16.44
C ARG A 191 5.89 3.25 15.67
N ALA A 192 6.00 2.11 16.36
CA ALA A 192 6.11 0.81 15.72
C ALA A 192 4.83 0.48 14.90
N GLY A 193 3.65 0.77 15.46
CA GLY A 193 2.39 0.60 14.77
C GLY A 193 2.22 1.57 13.59
N ILE A 194 2.63 2.82 13.76
CA ILE A 194 2.59 3.84 12.68
C ILE A 194 3.50 3.43 11.52
N ILE A 195 4.74 3.01 11.80
CA ILE A 195 5.67 2.54 10.77
C ILE A 195 5.10 1.31 10.04
N THR A 196 4.52 0.36 10.78
CA THR A 196 3.86 -0.80 10.18
C THR A 196 2.71 -0.36 9.25
N GLY A 197 1.94 0.65 9.64
CA GLY A 197 0.88 1.24 8.81
C GLY A 197 1.42 1.89 7.53
N VAL A 198 2.52 2.63 7.63
CA VAL A 198 3.21 3.21 6.46
C VAL A 198 3.73 2.12 5.52
N MET A 199 4.33 1.05 6.05
CA MET A 199 4.79 -0.09 5.25
C MET A 199 3.63 -0.79 4.53
N LEU A 200 2.47 -0.91 5.20
CA LEU A 200 1.26 -1.43 4.57
C LEU A 200 0.76 -0.53 3.44
N ALA A 201 0.82 0.79 3.62
CA ALA A 201 0.47 1.76 2.58
C ALA A 201 1.42 1.65 1.37
N ILE A 202 2.74 1.53 1.59
CA ILE A 202 3.73 1.31 0.53
C ILE A 202 3.44 0.00 -0.21
N ALA A 203 3.20 -1.09 0.52
CA ALA A 203 2.87 -2.38 -0.06
C ALA A 203 1.64 -2.30 -0.98
N ARG A 204 0.62 -1.55 -0.56
CA ARG A 204 -0.58 -1.32 -1.36
C ARG A 204 -0.27 -0.56 -2.65
N ILE A 205 0.37 0.60 -2.55
CA ILE A 205 0.62 1.46 -3.74
C ILE A 205 1.63 0.88 -4.71
N SER A 206 2.50 -0.05 -4.28
CA SER A 206 3.48 -0.72 -5.14
C SER A 206 2.84 -1.56 -6.25
N GLY A 207 1.60 -2.00 -6.07
CA GLY A 207 0.84 -2.77 -7.06
C GLY A 207 -0.25 -1.98 -7.79
N GLU A 208 -0.37 -0.67 -7.56
CA GLU A 208 -1.44 0.13 -8.17
C GLU A 208 -1.18 0.39 -9.65
N THR A 209 -2.09 -0.09 -10.50
CA THR A 209 -2.00 0.04 -11.96
C THR A 209 -2.91 1.15 -12.48
N ALA A 210 -4.18 1.13 -12.08
CA ALA A 210 -5.21 1.99 -12.66
C ALA A 210 -4.91 3.50 -12.54
N PRO A 211 -4.50 4.04 -11.38
CA PRO A 211 -4.20 5.47 -11.27
C PRO A 211 -2.98 5.87 -12.09
N LEU A 212 -1.98 5.00 -12.24
CA LEU A 212 -0.76 5.29 -13.00
C LEU A 212 -0.99 5.30 -14.51
N LEU A 213 -1.95 4.54 -15.01
CA LEU A 213 -2.35 4.56 -16.41
C LEU A 213 -2.82 5.94 -16.88
N PHE A 214 -3.49 6.70 -16.01
CA PHE A 214 -4.03 8.02 -16.31
C PHE A 214 -3.12 9.18 -15.91
N THR A 215 -1.99 8.91 -15.25
CA THR A 215 -1.15 9.97 -14.69
C THR A 215 0.30 9.91 -15.16
N ALA A 216 0.98 8.77 -15.01
CA ALA A 216 2.36 8.58 -15.42
C ALA A 216 2.49 7.93 -16.81
N LEU A 217 1.43 7.22 -17.26
CA LEU A 217 1.39 6.46 -18.49
C LEU A 217 2.49 5.38 -18.53
N ASN A 218 3.29 5.35 -19.59
CA ASN A 218 4.44 4.47 -19.76
C ASN A 218 5.51 5.14 -20.62
N ASN A 219 6.76 4.72 -20.47
CA ASN A 219 7.87 5.14 -21.33
C ASN A 219 8.83 3.97 -21.53
N GLN A 220 9.07 3.59 -22.78
CA GLN A 220 10.01 2.49 -23.09
C GLN A 220 11.48 2.88 -22.94
N PHE A 221 11.78 4.19 -22.92
CA PHE A 221 13.14 4.70 -22.79
C PHE A 221 13.47 5.03 -21.34
N TRP A 222 14.77 5.01 -21.03
CA TRP A 222 15.25 5.48 -19.75
C TRP A 222 14.95 6.95 -19.55
N ASN A 223 14.28 7.29 -18.45
CA ASN A 223 13.95 8.65 -18.11
C ASN A 223 14.13 8.89 -16.60
N ASN A 224 14.97 9.85 -16.24
CA ASN A 224 15.16 10.30 -14.86
C ASN A 224 14.36 11.57 -14.54
N ASN A 225 13.72 12.17 -15.53
CA ASN A 225 12.95 13.39 -15.35
C ASN A 225 11.51 13.06 -14.95
N MET A 226 11.15 13.42 -13.72
CA MET A 226 9.80 13.22 -13.20
C MET A 226 8.73 14.08 -13.90
N ASP A 227 9.12 15.10 -14.68
CA ASP A 227 8.18 15.92 -15.45
C ASP A 227 7.69 15.25 -16.73
N GLN A 228 8.22 14.08 -17.08
CA GLN A 228 7.85 13.36 -18.29
C GLN A 228 7.18 12.03 -17.96
N PRO A 229 6.50 11.39 -18.95
CA PRO A 229 5.97 10.05 -18.79
C PRO A 229 7.02 9.09 -18.28
N MET A 230 6.67 8.29 -17.30
CA MET A 230 7.60 7.39 -16.62
C MET A 230 7.06 5.97 -16.59
N ALA A 231 7.91 5.01 -17.00
CA ALA A 231 7.59 3.60 -16.90
C ALA A 231 7.32 3.19 -15.46
N ASN A 232 6.41 2.24 -15.27
CA ASN A 232 6.17 1.64 -13.96
C ASN A 232 5.79 0.16 -14.11
N LEU A 233 6.21 -0.65 -13.16
CA LEU A 233 6.02 -2.10 -13.21
C LEU A 233 4.56 -2.52 -13.38
N PRO A 234 3.59 -2.01 -12.58
CA PRO A 234 2.20 -2.45 -12.71
C PRO A 234 1.60 -2.20 -14.10
N VAL A 235 1.87 -1.03 -14.70
CA VAL A 235 1.35 -0.70 -16.04
C VAL A 235 2.06 -1.51 -17.13
N VAL A 236 3.38 -1.70 -17.03
CA VAL A 236 4.14 -2.53 -17.96
C VAL A 236 3.67 -3.99 -17.90
N ILE A 237 3.47 -4.54 -16.69
CA ILE A 237 2.92 -5.90 -16.50
C ILE A 237 1.55 -6.02 -17.18
N PHE A 238 0.66 -5.04 -16.96
CA PHE A 238 -0.67 -5.03 -17.57
C PHE A 238 -0.58 -5.02 -19.10
N GLN A 239 0.22 -4.12 -19.68
CA GLN A 239 0.38 -4.00 -21.12
C GLN A 239 1.01 -5.27 -21.74
N PHE A 240 2.02 -5.83 -21.09
CA PHE A 240 2.73 -7.01 -21.58
C PHE A 240 1.90 -8.28 -21.44
N ALA A 241 1.13 -8.43 -20.35
CA ALA A 241 0.23 -9.57 -20.17
C ALA A 241 -0.90 -9.62 -21.20
N MET A 242 -1.37 -8.44 -21.66
CA MET A 242 -2.43 -8.33 -22.69
C MET A 242 -1.88 -8.41 -24.12
N SER A 243 -0.57 -8.51 -24.29
CA SER A 243 0.10 -8.57 -25.58
C SER A 243 0.06 -10.00 -26.19
N PRO A 244 0.02 -10.12 -27.52
CA PRO A 244 0.16 -11.41 -28.21
C PRO A 244 1.61 -11.93 -28.25
N TYR A 245 2.62 -11.14 -27.82
CA TYR A 245 4.04 -11.51 -27.89
C TYR A 245 4.45 -12.31 -26.67
N GLU A 246 4.96 -13.54 -26.88
CA GLU A 246 5.39 -14.44 -25.79
C GLU A 246 6.53 -13.85 -24.92
N ASP A 247 7.49 -13.13 -25.55
CA ASP A 247 8.58 -12.48 -24.82
C ASP A 247 8.05 -11.43 -23.82
N TRP A 248 7.04 -10.66 -24.22
CA TRP A 248 6.40 -9.69 -23.33
C TRP A 248 5.60 -10.37 -22.22
N GLN A 249 4.87 -11.44 -22.53
CA GLN A 249 4.15 -12.22 -21.50
C GLN A 249 5.11 -12.82 -20.48
N ARG A 250 6.27 -13.31 -20.91
CA ARG A 250 7.32 -13.80 -20.01
C ARG A 250 7.83 -12.67 -19.09
N LEU A 251 8.09 -11.47 -19.63
CA LEU A 251 8.48 -10.31 -18.83
C LEU A 251 7.36 -9.88 -17.86
N ALA A 252 6.09 -10.00 -18.25
CA ALA A 252 4.96 -9.72 -17.35
C ALA A 252 4.97 -10.68 -16.15
N TRP A 253 5.20 -11.98 -16.35
CA TRP A 253 5.35 -12.94 -15.25
C TRP A 253 6.54 -12.63 -14.34
N ALA A 254 7.68 -12.26 -14.92
CA ALA A 254 8.85 -11.83 -14.16
C ALA A 254 8.55 -10.57 -13.33
N GLY A 255 7.91 -9.56 -13.91
CA GLY A 255 7.52 -8.34 -13.24
C GLY A 255 6.52 -8.58 -12.11
N ALA A 256 5.52 -9.43 -12.32
CA ALA A 256 4.53 -9.79 -11.30
C ALA A 256 5.20 -10.52 -10.11
N LEU A 257 6.14 -11.42 -10.38
CA LEU A 257 6.92 -12.09 -9.34
C LEU A 257 7.81 -11.08 -8.58
N LEU A 258 8.45 -10.15 -9.28
CA LEU A 258 9.27 -9.08 -8.68
C LEU A 258 8.47 -8.20 -7.71
N ILE A 259 7.30 -7.71 -8.11
CA ILE A 259 6.44 -6.91 -7.21
C ILE A 259 6.06 -7.75 -6.00
N THR A 260 5.61 -8.98 -6.20
CA THR A 260 5.17 -9.87 -5.11
C THR A 260 6.30 -10.11 -4.11
N LEU A 261 7.50 -10.43 -4.58
CA LEU A 261 8.67 -10.65 -3.73
C LEU A 261 9.12 -9.36 -3.03
N SER A 262 9.09 -8.23 -3.71
CA SER A 262 9.46 -6.93 -3.13
C SER A 262 8.51 -6.55 -2.01
N VAL A 263 7.19 -6.66 -2.23
CA VAL A 263 6.17 -6.39 -1.22
C VAL A 263 6.26 -7.36 -0.05
N LEU A 264 6.47 -8.66 -0.31
CA LEU A 264 6.65 -9.67 0.73
C LEU A 264 7.88 -9.38 1.58
N THR A 265 9.01 -9.09 0.95
CA THR A 265 10.27 -8.75 1.62
C THR A 265 10.10 -7.51 2.49
N LEU A 266 9.48 -6.46 1.97
CA LEU A 266 9.20 -5.22 2.68
C LEU A 266 8.32 -5.48 3.92
N ASN A 267 7.27 -6.29 3.79
CA ASN A 267 6.41 -6.66 4.90
C ASN A 267 7.13 -7.50 5.97
N ILE A 268 7.97 -8.44 5.56
CA ILE A 268 8.79 -9.26 6.49
C ILE A 268 9.79 -8.37 7.23
N LEU A 269 10.51 -7.52 6.49
CA LEU A 269 11.47 -6.58 7.09
C LEU A 269 10.78 -5.65 8.10
N ALA A 270 9.63 -5.09 7.75
CA ALA A 270 8.86 -4.26 8.66
C ALA A 270 8.51 -5.00 9.96
N ARG A 271 8.02 -6.24 9.85
CA ARG A 271 7.67 -7.06 11.02
C ARG A 271 8.88 -7.43 11.89
N VAL A 272 10.01 -7.75 11.27
CA VAL A 272 11.23 -8.15 12.00
C VAL A 272 11.88 -6.95 12.69
N LEU A 273 12.04 -5.84 11.97
CA LEU A 273 12.71 -4.64 12.50
C LEU A 273 11.89 -3.94 13.59
N PHE A 274 10.56 -3.93 13.47
CA PHE A 274 9.67 -3.22 14.39
C PHE A 274 8.89 -4.14 15.33
N ARG A 275 9.31 -5.43 15.44
CA ARG A 275 8.75 -6.35 16.42
C ARG A 275 9.01 -5.78 17.83
N GLN A 276 7.96 -5.29 18.48
CA GLN A 276 8.04 -4.93 19.89
C GLN A 276 8.44 -6.20 20.65
N LYS A 277 9.58 -6.15 21.37
CA LYS A 277 9.85 -7.12 22.42
C LYS A 277 8.75 -6.90 23.46
N VAL A 278 7.74 -7.75 23.43
CA VAL A 278 6.82 -7.88 24.57
C VAL A 278 7.69 -8.35 25.70
N ALA A 279 8.08 -7.41 26.59
CA ALA A 279 8.68 -7.76 27.84
C ALA A 279 7.62 -8.56 28.60
N SER A 280 7.82 -9.87 28.71
CA SER A 280 7.11 -10.72 29.63
C SER A 280 7.49 -10.28 31.05
N HIS A 281 6.61 -9.56 31.68
CA HIS A 281 6.58 -9.37 33.12
C HIS A 281 5.41 -10.14 33.70
#